data_43ceec4ee3a19385ee36e5de86898c6f
#
_entry.id   43ceec4ee3a19385ee36e5de86898c6f
#
_cell.length_a   1.000
_cell.length_b   1.000
_cell.length_c   1.000
_cell.angle_alpha   90.00
_cell.angle_beta   90.00
_cell.angle_gamma   90.00
#
_symmetry.space_group_name_H-M   'P 1'
#
loop_
_entity.id
_entity.type
_entity.pdbx_description
1 polymer ?
#
loop_
_entity_poly.entity_id
_entity_poly.type
_entity_poly.pdbx_seq_one_letter_code
_entity_poly.pdbx_strand_id
1 'polypeptide(L)' 'VGTWSKYGMNGVVIEEWNFDNQGRNLYEVTYYDNGTVKEYKDYFSKTLQEYNADGSLKGDKVPFH' A
#
# COMPACT_ATOMS: atom_id res chain seq x y z
N VAL A 1 12.91 -3.79 10.91
CA VAL A 1 11.60 -3.95 11.55
C VAL A 1 10.98 -2.58 11.72
N GLY A 2 9.83 -2.39 11.15
CA GLY A 2 9.12 -1.16 11.39
C GLY A 2 8.17 -0.79 10.29
N THR A 3 7.32 0.18 10.62
CA THR A 3 6.35 0.74 9.71
C THR A 3 6.68 2.21 9.50
N TRP A 4 6.63 2.63 8.25
CA TRP A 4 6.85 4.03 7.92
C TRP A 4 5.60 4.55 7.24
N SER A 5 5.09 5.69 7.73
CA SER A 5 3.82 6.23 7.26
C SER A 5 3.99 7.66 6.76
N LYS A 6 3.27 8.00 5.70
CA LYS A 6 3.22 9.35 5.17
C LYS A 6 1.79 9.86 5.29
N TYR A 7 1.63 11.07 5.82
CA TYR A 7 0.32 11.65 6.08
C TYR A 7 0.00 12.75 5.08
N GLY A 8 -1.28 12.85 4.73
CA GLY A 8 -1.77 13.95 3.93
C GLY A 8 -2.03 15.17 4.77
N MET A 9 -2.47 16.26 4.12
CA MET A 9 -2.69 17.54 4.78
C MET A 9 -3.77 17.50 5.85
N ASN A 10 -4.71 16.55 5.72
CA ASN A 10 -5.81 16.39 6.68
C ASN A 10 -5.48 15.39 7.79
N GLY A 11 -4.24 14.92 7.86
CA GLY A 11 -3.82 13.98 8.89
C GLY A 11 -4.14 12.52 8.60
N VAL A 12 -4.69 12.24 7.43
CA VAL A 12 -5.01 10.87 7.03
C VAL A 12 -3.76 10.24 6.42
N VAL A 13 -3.50 8.98 6.77
CA VAL A 13 -2.37 8.24 6.19
C VAL A 13 -2.61 8.06 4.69
N ILE A 14 -1.64 8.41 3.86
CA ILE A 14 -1.74 8.26 2.41
C ILE A 14 -0.80 7.21 1.86
N GLU A 15 0.28 6.90 2.57
CA GLU A 15 1.20 5.83 2.18
C GLU A 15 1.76 5.18 3.43
N GLU A 16 2.03 3.88 3.32
CA GLU A 16 2.56 3.12 4.43
C GLU A 16 3.50 2.05 3.90
N TRP A 17 4.70 1.97 4.48
CA TRP A 17 5.69 0.97 4.12
C TRP A 17 5.98 0.11 5.34
N ASN A 18 6.17 -1.19 5.13
CA ASN A 18 6.59 -2.10 6.17
C ASN A 18 7.89 -2.77 5.78
N PHE A 19 8.80 -2.89 6.75
CA PHE A 19 10.14 -3.41 6.54
C PHE A 19 10.42 -4.58 7.47
N ASP A 20 11.24 -5.54 7.01
CA ASP A 20 11.66 -6.65 7.86
C ASP A 20 12.91 -6.25 8.66
N ASN A 21 13.47 -7.22 9.40
CA ASN A 21 14.64 -6.98 10.25
C ASN A 21 15.89 -6.55 9.47
N GLN A 22 15.89 -6.79 8.18
CA GLN A 22 17.04 -6.48 7.33
C GLN A 22 16.82 -5.22 6.50
N GLY A 23 15.72 -4.52 6.77
CA GLY A 23 15.42 -3.28 6.07
C GLY A 23 14.79 -3.48 4.69
N ARG A 24 14.38 -4.69 4.35
CA ARG A 24 13.74 -4.96 3.06
C ARG A 24 12.26 -4.68 3.15
N ASN A 25 11.69 -4.15 2.06
CA ASN A 25 10.25 -3.90 1.99
C ASN A 25 9.49 -5.21 2.04
N LEU A 26 8.50 -5.28 2.94
CA LEU A 26 7.56 -6.39 2.99
C LEU A 26 6.34 -6.06 2.15
N TYR A 27 5.78 -4.87 2.35
CA TYR A 27 4.67 -4.41 1.54
C TYR A 27 4.57 -2.88 1.60
N GLU A 28 3.85 -2.33 0.64
CA GLU A 28 3.61 -0.90 0.54
C GLU A 28 2.13 -0.69 0.25
N VAL A 29 1.49 0.17 1.01
CA VAL A 29 0.07 0.46 0.84
C VAL A 29 -0.10 1.95 0.58
N THR A 30 -0.91 2.28 -0.43
CA THR A 30 -1.26 3.66 -0.73
C THR A 30 -2.76 3.83 -0.49
N TYR A 31 -3.15 4.97 0.04
CA TYR A 31 -4.55 5.22 0.41
C TYR A 31 -5.11 6.41 -0.35
N TYR A 32 -6.44 6.38 -0.55
CA TYR A 32 -7.17 7.55 -1.02
C TYR A 32 -7.39 8.51 0.14
N ASP A 33 -7.80 9.74 -0.17
CA ASP A 33 -8.07 10.76 0.86
C ASP A 33 -9.16 10.34 1.84
N ASN A 34 -10.04 9.42 1.44
CA ASN A 34 -11.12 8.93 2.31
C ASN A 34 -10.68 7.79 3.21
N GLY A 35 -9.40 7.42 3.18
CA GLY A 35 -8.87 6.35 4.01
C GLY A 35 -8.98 4.96 3.40
N THR A 36 -9.56 4.84 2.22
CA THR A 36 -9.68 3.55 1.53
C THR A 36 -8.36 3.21 0.86
N VAL A 37 -8.00 1.93 0.87
CA VAL A 37 -6.78 1.47 0.20
C VAL A 37 -6.91 1.74 -1.30
N LYS A 38 -5.88 2.37 -1.86
CA LYS A 38 -5.80 2.66 -3.28
C LYS A 38 -5.00 1.60 -4.00
N GLU A 39 -3.89 1.17 -3.39
CA GLU A 39 -2.95 0.27 -4.03
C GLU A 39 -2.22 -0.51 -2.96
N TYR A 40 -2.06 -1.81 -3.17
CA TYR A 40 -1.33 -2.68 -2.26
C TYR A 40 -0.26 -3.42 -3.03
N LYS A 41 1.00 -3.18 -2.69
CA LYS A 41 2.13 -3.89 -3.27
C LYS A 41 2.67 -4.87 -2.26
N ASP A 42 2.70 -6.15 -2.64
CA ASP A 42 3.26 -7.21 -1.80
C ASP A 42 4.62 -7.58 -2.38
N TYR A 43 5.67 -7.23 -1.67
CA TYR A 43 7.03 -7.46 -2.15
C TYR A 43 7.48 -8.92 -1.97
N PHE A 44 6.77 -9.66 -1.13
CA PHE A 44 7.07 -11.07 -0.95
C PHE A 44 6.58 -11.88 -2.16
N SER A 45 5.34 -11.68 -2.56
CA SER A 45 4.77 -12.36 -3.72
C SER A 45 5.02 -11.59 -5.02
N LYS A 46 5.51 -10.33 -4.92
CA LYS A 46 5.77 -9.45 -6.04
C LYS A 46 4.51 -9.21 -6.87
N THR A 47 3.43 -8.90 -6.18
CA THR A 47 2.14 -8.62 -6.82
C THR A 47 1.61 -7.26 -6.40
N LEU A 48 0.78 -6.70 -7.26
CA LEU A 48 0.15 -5.40 -7.06
C LEU A 48 -1.35 -5.55 -7.24
N GLN A 49 -2.10 -5.03 -6.28
CA GLN A 49 -3.56 -5.00 -6.35
C GLN A 49 -4.02 -3.56 -6.21
N GLU A 50 -4.85 -3.11 -7.14
CA GLU A 50 -5.41 -1.77 -7.10
C GLU A 50 -6.88 -1.81 -6.68
N TYR A 51 -7.33 -0.72 -6.06
CA TYR A 51 -8.70 -0.60 -5.55
C TYR A 51 -9.30 0.73 -5.99
N ASN A 52 -10.62 0.73 -6.15
CA ASN A 52 -11.36 1.96 -6.40
C ASN A 52 -11.62 2.70 -5.08
N ALA A 53 -12.01 3.96 -5.18
CA ALA A 53 -12.23 4.78 -3.98
C ALA A 53 -13.34 4.25 -3.07
N ASP A 54 -14.24 3.41 -3.61
CA ASP A 54 -15.30 2.79 -2.82
C ASP A 54 -14.87 1.48 -2.16
N GLY A 55 -13.61 1.09 -2.36
CA GLY A 55 -13.07 -0.13 -1.77
C GLY A 55 -13.17 -1.37 -2.64
N SER A 56 -13.82 -1.26 -3.79
CA SER A 56 -13.96 -2.41 -4.69
C SER A 56 -12.65 -2.63 -5.45
N LEU A 57 -12.44 -3.84 -5.92
CA LEU A 57 -11.26 -4.18 -6.69
C LEU A 57 -11.26 -3.47 -8.05
N LYS A 58 -10.09 -2.95 -8.43
CA LYS A 58 -9.90 -2.31 -9.72
C LYS A 58 -9.05 -3.23 -10.57
N GLY A 59 -9.70 -4.24 -11.13
CA GLY A 59 -9.01 -5.22 -11.95
C GLY A 59 -8.35 -6.32 -11.12
N ASP A 60 -7.59 -7.16 -11.78
CA ASP A 60 -6.96 -8.30 -11.15
C ASP A 60 -5.60 -7.94 -10.56
N LYS A 61 -5.19 -8.77 -9.58
CA LYS A 61 -3.84 -8.67 -9.03
C LYS A 61 -2.84 -8.99 -10.15
N VAL A 62 -1.83 -8.14 -10.28
CA VAL A 62 -0.83 -8.31 -11.34
C VAL A 62 0.57 -8.40 -10.74
N PRO A 63 1.49 -9.12 -11.41
CA PRO A 63 2.87 -9.17 -10.92
C PRO A 63 3.61 -7.87 -11.26
N PHE A 64 4.64 -7.57 -10.45
CA PHE A 64 5.52 -6.44 -10.75
C PHE A 64 6.97 -6.87 -10.48
N HIS A 65 7.88 -6.10 -11.01
CA HIS A 65 9.31 -6.37 -10.83
C HIS A 65 10.02 -5.26 -10.12
#